data_7eec6ef7dd83d7cda68117158b1c1fba
#
_entry.id   7eec6ef7dd83d7cda68117158b1c1fba
#
_cell.length_a   1.000
_cell.length_b   1.000
_cell.length_c   1.000
_cell.angle_alpha   90.00
_cell.angle_beta   90.00
_cell.angle_gamma   90.00
#
_symmetry.space_group_name_H-M   'P 1'
#
loop_
_entity.id
_entity.type
_entity.pdbx_description
1 polymer ?
#
loop_
_entity_poly.entity_id
_entity_poly.type
_entity_poly.pdbx_seq_one_letter_code
_entity_poly.pdbx_strand_id
1 'polypeptide(L)'
;KDFEDFLNAMGIECKLVLKKLPDGQRELYFAHEQLVPFYENASSGTLALAELYRRLVPKVWDASLIYLDEFDAFYHYEMAENVIRFFKQKYPKCQMIMTSHNTNLMTNRIMRPDCLFILSRKGTLTALCNATERELREGHNLEKMYISGEFEKYE
;
A
#
# COMPACT_ATOMS: atom_id res chain seq x y z
N LYS A 1 16.52 -3.52 11.93
CA LYS A 1 15.40 -4.23 12.55
C LYS A 1 14.07 -3.66 12.06
N ASP A 2 13.74 -2.39 12.32
CA ASP A 2 12.44 -1.81 11.94
C ASP A 2 12.12 -1.93 10.44
N PHE A 3 13.10 -1.74 9.56
CA PHE A 3 12.92 -1.93 8.13
C PHE A 3 12.72 -3.40 7.72
N GLU A 4 13.44 -4.31 8.37
CA GLU A 4 13.24 -5.77 8.21
C GLU A 4 11.82 -6.17 8.65
N ASP A 5 11.39 -5.69 9.83
CA ASP A 5 10.04 -5.94 10.35
C ASP A 5 8.96 -5.38 9.39
N PHE A 6 9.22 -4.21 8.80
CA PHE A 6 8.35 -3.64 7.77
C PHE A 6 8.26 -4.53 6.53
N LEU A 7 9.38 -4.97 5.96
CA LEU A 7 9.36 -5.85 4.77
C LEU A 7 8.66 -7.18 5.06
N ASN A 8 8.92 -7.77 6.23
CA ASN A 8 8.22 -9.00 6.64
C ASN A 8 6.70 -8.78 6.80
N ALA A 9 6.27 -7.63 7.30
CA ALA A 9 4.86 -7.27 7.38
C ALA A 9 4.22 -7.08 5.98
N MET A 10 5.03 -6.74 4.96
CA MET A 10 4.60 -6.65 3.55
C MET A 10 4.57 -8.01 2.84
N GLY A 11 4.93 -9.10 3.53
CA GLY A 11 4.98 -10.44 2.96
C GLY A 11 6.32 -10.81 2.34
N ILE A 12 7.37 -10.03 2.57
CA ILE A 12 8.73 -10.32 2.11
C ILE A 12 9.52 -10.93 3.26
N GLU A 13 9.54 -12.26 3.32
CA GLU A 13 10.32 -12.98 4.33
C GLU A 13 11.81 -12.77 4.10
N CYS A 14 12.43 -11.97 4.92
CA CYS A 14 13.86 -11.69 4.82
C CYS A 14 14.50 -11.40 6.18
N LYS A 15 15.80 -11.62 6.23
CA LYS A 15 16.68 -11.08 7.28
C LYS A 15 17.65 -10.12 6.63
N LEU A 16 17.90 -8.99 7.30
CA LEU A 16 18.75 -7.93 6.80
C LEU A 16 19.93 -7.68 7.72
N VAL A 17 21.10 -7.48 7.11
CA VAL A 17 22.33 -7.11 7.81
C VAL A 17 22.90 -5.84 7.18
N LEU A 18 23.22 -4.86 8.03
CA LEU A 18 23.91 -3.65 7.63
C LEU A 18 25.40 -3.81 7.92
N LYS A 19 26.25 -3.76 6.90
CA LYS A 19 27.71 -3.82 7.04
C LYS A 19 28.34 -2.47 6.78
N LYS A 20 29.42 -2.19 7.52
CA LYS A 20 30.31 -1.06 7.22
C LYS A 20 31.39 -1.55 6.28
N LEU A 21 31.56 -0.87 5.17
CA LEU A 21 32.57 -1.14 4.16
C LEU A 21 33.92 -0.49 4.55
N PRO A 22 35.04 -0.92 3.94
CA PRO A 22 36.38 -0.35 4.21
C PRO A 22 36.49 1.16 3.96
N ASP A 23 35.68 1.70 3.03
CA ASP A 23 35.60 3.14 2.72
C ASP A 23 34.75 3.94 3.73
N GLY A 24 34.20 3.26 4.74
CA GLY A 24 33.35 3.85 5.77
C GLY A 24 31.87 3.93 5.43
N GLN A 25 31.47 3.60 4.20
CA GLN A 25 30.07 3.52 3.79
C GLN A 25 29.38 2.34 4.46
N ARG A 26 28.04 2.38 4.47
CA ARG A 26 27.21 1.29 4.99
C ARG A 26 26.40 0.70 3.86
N GLU A 27 26.41 -0.60 3.75
CA GLU A 27 25.69 -1.35 2.75
C GLU A 27 24.77 -2.37 3.39
N LEU A 28 23.56 -2.52 2.81
CA LEU A 28 22.53 -3.42 3.28
C LEU A 28 22.58 -4.73 2.49
N TYR A 29 22.48 -5.85 3.20
CA TYR A 29 22.51 -7.19 2.63
C TYR A 29 21.30 -8.00 3.09
N PHE A 30 20.82 -8.89 2.23
CA PHE A 30 20.04 -10.04 2.64
C PHE A 30 20.95 -11.04 3.32
N ALA A 31 20.53 -11.51 4.51
CA ALA A 31 21.26 -12.54 5.27
C ALA A 31 20.74 -13.93 4.89
N HIS A 32 21.26 -14.48 3.79
CA HIS A 32 21.12 -15.89 3.40
C HIS A 32 22.35 -16.69 3.87
N GLU A 33 22.55 -17.90 3.35
CA GLU A 33 23.78 -18.67 3.57
C GLU A 33 25.02 -17.85 3.19
N GLN A 34 24.88 -17.05 2.11
CA GLN A 34 25.83 -15.99 1.76
C GLN A 34 25.12 -14.64 1.78
N LEU A 35 25.86 -13.60 2.12
CA LEU A 35 25.34 -12.24 2.12
C LEU A 35 25.17 -11.75 0.69
N VAL A 36 23.95 -11.31 0.35
CA VAL A 36 23.60 -10.81 -0.99
C VAL A 36 23.28 -9.33 -0.89
N PRO A 37 23.93 -8.43 -1.66
CA PRO A 37 23.65 -6.99 -1.65
C PRO A 37 22.15 -6.72 -1.90
N PHE A 38 21.53 -5.92 -1.03
CA PHE A 38 20.08 -5.67 -1.06
C PHE A 38 19.64 -4.97 -2.35
N TYR A 39 20.24 -3.83 -2.66
CA TYR A 39 19.81 -2.98 -3.76
C TYR A 39 20.02 -3.57 -5.14
N GLU A 40 21.00 -4.45 -5.29
CA GLU A 40 21.30 -5.12 -6.56
C GLU A 40 20.41 -6.34 -6.82
N ASN A 41 19.84 -6.93 -5.77
CA ASN A 41 19.15 -8.21 -5.85
C ASN A 41 17.69 -8.16 -5.44
N ALA A 42 17.23 -7.06 -4.86
CA ALA A 42 15.83 -6.89 -4.49
C ALA A 42 14.93 -6.73 -5.73
N SER A 43 13.72 -7.28 -5.67
CA SER A 43 12.71 -7.07 -6.72
C SER A 43 12.30 -5.60 -6.81
N SER A 44 11.72 -5.20 -7.95
CA SER A 44 11.18 -3.84 -8.13
C SER A 44 10.16 -3.47 -7.06
N GLY A 45 9.28 -4.39 -6.68
CA GLY A 45 8.33 -4.19 -5.58
C GLY A 45 9.01 -4.01 -4.23
N THR A 46 10.05 -4.79 -3.95
CA THR A 46 10.86 -4.66 -2.72
C THR A 46 11.57 -3.31 -2.66
N LEU A 47 12.13 -2.85 -3.79
CA LEU A 47 12.78 -1.55 -3.89
C LEU A 47 11.77 -0.40 -3.72
N ALA A 48 10.58 -0.52 -4.29
CA ALA A 48 9.50 0.45 -4.11
C ALA A 48 9.05 0.54 -2.64
N LEU A 49 8.96 -0.60 -1.94
CA LEU A 49 8.70 -0.63 -0.49
C LEU A 49 9.82 0.00 0.32
N ALA A 50 11.08 -0.23 -0.06
CA ALA A 50 12.22 0.39 0.61
C ALA A 50 12.19 1.92 0.48
N GLU A 51 11.82 2.42 -0.70
CA GLU A 51 11.67 3.85 -0.94
C GLU A 51 10.47 4.44 -0.18
N LEU A 52 9.34 3.74 -0.15
CA LEU A 52 8.17 4.10 0.65
C LEU A 52 8.54 4.20 2.14
N TYR A 53 9.23 3.19 2.66
CA TYR A 53 9.71 3.17 4.06
C TYR A 53 10.62 4.37 4.34
N ARG A 54 11.61 4.59 3.49
CA ARG A 54 12.59 5.66 3.66
C ARG A 54 11.95 7.05 3.69
N ARG A 55 10.92 7.27 2.87
CA ARG A 55 10.25 8.57 2.77
C ARG A 55 9.23 8.80 3.86
N LEU A 56 8.46 7.80 4.21
CA LEU A 56 7.28 7.97 5.04
C LEU A 56 7.51 7.62 6.50
N VAL A 57 8.06 6.45 6.80
CA VAL A 57 8.09 5.93 8.16
C VAL A 57 8.78 6.87 9.18
N PRO A 58 9.89 7.55 8.85
CA PRO A 58 10.49 8.51 9.77
C PRO A 58 9.67 9.79 9.99
N LYS A 59 8.73 10.13 9.10
CA LYS A 59 8.02 11.42 9.06
C LYS A 59 6.55 11.32 9.46
N VAL A 60 5.98 10.12 9.46
CA VAL A 60 4.53 9.92 9.70
C VAL A 60 4.10 10.33 11.11
N TRP A 61 5.02 10.37 12.05
CA TRP A 61 4.72 10.78 13.43
C TRP A 61 4.17 12.21 13.53
N ASP A 62 4.58 13.10 12.62
CA ASP A 62 4.18 14.50 12.61
C ASP A 62 3.17 14.82 11.49
N ALA A 63 2.87 13.86 10.64
CA ALA A 63 1.94 14.05 9.53
C ALA A 63 0.49 13.82 9.97
N SER A 64 -0.40 14.76 9.68
CA SER A 64 -1.85 14.61 9.85
C SER A 64 -2.52 14.01 8.61
N LEU A 65 -1.92 14.20 7.42
CA LEU A 65 -2.41 13.73 6.14
C LEU A 65 -1.24 13.26 5.28
N ILE A 66 -1.40 12.10 4.62
CA ILE A 66 -0.49 11.59 3.58
C ILE A 66 -1.31 11.25 2.34
N TYR A 67 -0.87 11.74 1.19
CA TYR A 67 -1.44 11.41 -0.11
C TYR A 67 -0.44 10.58 -0.92
N LEU A 68 -0.86 9.43 -1.42
CA LEU A 68 -0.07 8.53 -2.26
C LEU A 68 -0.80 8.29 -3.58
N ASP A 69 -0.23 8.81 -4.66
CA ASP A 69 -0.77 8.61 -5.99
C ASP A 69 -0.27 7.30 -6.59
N GLU A 70 -1.19 6.52 -7.18
CA GLU A 70 -0.90 5.20 -7.76
C GLU A 70 0.00 4.35 -6.87
N PHE A 71 -0.33 4.28 -5.57
CA PHE A 71 0.55 3.75 -4.54
C PHE A 71 1.00 2.30 -4.79
N ASP A 72 0.19 1.55 -5.53
CA ASP A 72 0.37 0.13 -5.82
C ASP A 72 0.94 -0.16 -7.23
N ALA A 73 1.43 0.86 -7.95
CA ALA A 73 1.95 0.70 -9.31
C ALA A 73 3.05 -0.37 -9.46
N PHE A 74 3.78 -0.67 -8.37
CA PHE A 74 4.85 -1.68 -8.33
C PHE A 74 4.52 -2.90 -7.47
N TYR A 75 3.29 -2.98 -6.91
CA TYR A 75 2.89 -4.02 -5.99
C TYR A 75 1.85 -4.95 -6.61
N HIS A 76 1.98 -6.22 -6.40
CA HIS A 76 0.87 -7.13 -6.60
C HIS A 76 -0.16 -6.97 -5.47
N TYR A 77 -1.36 -7.48 -5.70
CA TYR A 77 -2.53 -7.24 -4.84
C TYR A 77 -2.28 -7.46 -3.34
N GLU A 78 -1.69 -8.59 -2.96
CA GLU A 78 -1.46 -8.94 -1.55
C GLU A 78 -0.50 -7.96 -0.86
N MET A 79 0.52 -7.52 -1.57
CA MET A 79 1.47 -6.53 -1.06
C MET A 79 0.80 -5.15 -0.89
N ALA A 80 -0.03 -4.73 -1.85
CA ALA A 80 -0.80 -3.48 -1.75
C ALA A 80 -1.77 -3.53 -0.56
N GLU A 81 -2.46 -4.65 -0.35
CA GLU A 81 -3.32 -4.87 0.81
C GLU A 81 -2.53 -4.75 2.12
N ASN A 82 -1.34 -5.35 2.20
CA ASN A 82 -0.49 -5.29 3.38
C ASN A 82 -0.01 -3.85 3.67
N VAL A 83 0.31 -3.05 2.63
CA VAL A 83 0.65 -1.63 2.79
C VAL A 83 -0.51 -0.87 3.45
N ILE A 84 -1.74 -1.03 2.94
CA ILE A 84 -2.92 -0.37 3.52
C ILE A 84 -3.12 -0.78 4.98
N ARG A 85 -3.05 -2.08 5.28
CA ARG A 85 -3.22 -2.61 6.64
C ARG A 85 -2.15 -2.09 7.59
N PHE A 86 -0.89 -2.07 7.15
CA PHE A 86 0.22 -1.57 7.95
C PHE A 86 0.00 -0.11 8.38
N PHE A 87 -0.30 0.78 7.43
CA PHE A 87 -0.52 2.18 7.75
C PHE A 87 -1.75 2.40 8.63
N LYS A 88 -2.84 1.70 8.35
CA LYS A 88 -4.07 1.77 9.15
C LYS A 88 -3.86 1.36 10.61
N GLN A 89 -3.06 0.33 10.85
CA GLN A 89 -2.78 -0.18 12.19
C GLN A 89 -1.74 0.65 12.94
N LYS A 90 -0.68 1.04 12.25
CA LYS A 90 0.48 1.67 12.89
C LYS A 90 0.29 3.18 13.08
N TYR A 91 -0.48 3.82 12.21
CA TYR A 91 -0.66 5.29 12.21
C TYR A 91 -2.14 5.71 12.20
N PRO A 92 -2.94 5.31 13.23
CA PRO A 92 -4.38 5.52 13.22
C PRO A 92 -4.81 7.00 13.30
N LYS A 93 -3.88 7.90 13.64
CA LYS A 93 -4.13 9.36 13.70
C LYS A 93 -3.78 10.09 12.41
N CYS A 94 -3.09 9.44 11.48
CA CYS A 94 -2.73 10.01 10.19
C CYS A 94 -3.78 9.62 9.15
N GLN A 95 -4.40 10.60 8.51
CA GLN A 95 -5.28 10.35 7.37
C GLN A 95 -4.45 9.94 6.16
N MET A 96 -4.78 8.80 5.56
CA MET A 96 -4.14 8.32 4.34
C MET A 96 -5.13 8.40 3.19
N ILE A 97 -4.73 9.05 2.11
CA ILE A 97 -5.44 9.06 0.82
C ILE A 97 -4.55 8.37 -0.18
N MET A 98 -5.08 7.35 -0.83
CA MET A 98 -4.35 6.54 -1.81
C MET A 98 -5.19 6.42 -3.08
N THR A 99 -4.56 6.60 -4.25
CA THR A 99 -5.18 6.27 -5.53
C THR A 99 -4.63 4.96 -6.05
N SER A 100 -5.47 4.23 -6.80
CA SER A 100 -5.12 2.96 -7.42
C SER A 100 -6.04 2.68 -8.61
N HIS A 101 -5.52 1.96 -9.60
CA HIS A 101 -6.31 1.37 -10.68
C HIS A 101 -6.67 -0.11 -10.42
N ASN A 102 -6.27 -0.65 -9.29
CA ASN A 102 -6.46 -2.06 -8.95
C ASN A 102 -7.82 -2.28 -8.27
N THR A 103 -8.79 -2.73 -9.04
CA THR A 103 -10.15 -2.99 -8.55
C THR A 103 -10.23 -4.09 -7.49
N ASN A 104 -9.25 -4.99 -7.41
CA ASN A 104 -9.18 -6.00 -6.35
C ASN A 104 -9.09 -5.40 -4.94
N LEU A 105 -8.63 -4.15 -4.83
CA LEU A 105 -8.61 -3.41 -3.56
C LEU A 105 -10.00 -2.93 -3.11
N MET A 106 -11.01 -2.99 -3.98
CA MET A 106 -12.39 -2.64 -3.66
C MET A 106 -13.07 -3.77 -2.86
N THR A 107 -12.70 -3.91 -1.61
CA THR A 107 -13.22 -4.96 -0.74
C THR A 107 -13.50 -4.43 0.67
N ASN A 108 -14.66 -4.79 1.23
CA ASN A 108 -15.06 -4.49 2.61
C ASN A 108 -14.06 -5.04 3.65
N ARG A 109 -13.26 -6.02 3.27
CA ARG A 109 -12.22 -6.62 4.12
C ARG A 109 -11.08 -5.65 4.41
N ILE A 110 -10.78 -4.73 3.50
CA ILE A 110 -9.71 -3.74 3.62
C ILE A 110 -10.25 -2.41 4.11
N MET A 111 -11.32 -1.91 3.47
CA MET A 111 -11.92 -0.61 3.77
C MET A 111 -13.45 -0.67 3.67
N ARG A 112 -14.11 0.18 4.45
CA ARG A 112 -15.56 0.38 4.40
C ARG A 112 -15.94 1.10 3.09
N PRO A 113 -17.17 0.89 2.57
CA PRO A 113 -17.62 1.53 1.33
C PRO A 113 -17.64 3.07 1.36
N ASP A 114 -17.75 3.68 2.55
CA ASP A 114 -17.68 5.13 2.74
C ASP A 114 -16.26 5.69 2.70
N CYS A 115 -15.24 4.82 2.74
CA CYS A 115 -13.82 5.14 2.56
C CYS A 115 -13.28 4.78 1.17
N LEU A 116 -14.11 4.21 0.31
CA LEU A 116 -13.81 3.90 -1.09
C LEU A 116 -14.48 4.93 -1.99
N PHE A 117 -13.74 5.52 -2.91
CA PHE A 117 -14.21 6.58 -3.78
C PHE A 117 -13.94 6.25 -5.24
N ILE A 118 -14.88 6.66 -6.11
CA ILE A 118 -14.71 6.66 -7.55
C ILE A 118 -14.32 8.07 -7.96
N LEU A 119 -13.22 8.21 -8.69
CA LEU A 119 -12.80 9.45 -9.33
C LEU A 119 -13.21 9.40 -10.80
N SER A 120 -14.19 10.22 -11.17
CA SER A 120 -14.68 10.30 -12.56
C SER A 120 -13.69 11.02 -13.47
N ARG A 121 -13.83 10.80 -14.78
CA ARG A 121 -13.07 11.55 -15.82
C ARG A 121 -13.32 13.05 -15.77
N LYS A 122 -14.44 13.49 -15.19
CA LYS A 122 -14.79 14.90 -15.01
C LYS A 122 -14.21 15.50 -13.71
N GLY A 123 -13.44 14.73 -12.96
CA GLY A 123 -12.84 15.16 -11.68
C GLY A 123 -13.83 15.15 -10.50
N THR A 124 -14.96 14.45 -10.61
CA THR A 124 -15.89 14.28 -9.50
C THR A 124 -15.47 13.09 -8.63
N LEU A 125 -15.49 13.27 -7.33
CA LEU A 125 -15.19 12.24 -6.36
C LEU A 125 -16.48 11.79 -5.68
N THR A 126 -16.84 10.51 -5.83
CA THR A 126 -18.06 9.94 -5.26
C THR A 126 -17.72 8.77 -4.35
N ALA A 127 -18.17 8.81 -3.09
CA ALA A 127 -18.04 7.67 -2.18
C ALA A 127 -18.87 6.48 -2.71
N LEU A 128 -18.33 5.27 -2.61
CA LEU A 128 -18.97 4.07 -3.15
C LEU A 128 -20.35 3.82 -2.54
N CYS A 129 -20.51 4.12 -1.24
CA CYS A 129 -21.80 4.04 -0.58
C CYS A 129 -22.87 4.99 -1.13
N ASN A 130 -22.46 6.05 -1.85
CA ASN A 130 -23.36 7.04 -2.50
C ASN A 130 -23.48 6.79 -4.00
N ALA A 131 -22.72 5.83 -4.54
CA ALA A 131 -22.72 5.51 -5.98
C ALA A 131 -23.74 4.41 -6.34
N THR A 132 -24.55 3.97 -5.40
CA THR A 132 -25.63 2.99 -5.61
C THR A 132 -26.81 3.30 -4.69
N GLU A 133 -28.00 2.94 -5.11
CA GLU A 133 -29.21 3.03 -4.27
C GLU A 133 -29.31 1.87 -3.25
N ARG A 134 -28.45 0.85 -3.39
CA ARG A 134 -28.42 -0.29 -2.50
C ARG A 134 -27.59 0.01 -1.27
N GLU A 135 -28.06 -0.44 -0.11
CA GLU A 135 -27.23 -0.48 1.09
C GLU A 135 -26.09 -1.48 0.90
N LEU A 136 -24.84 -0.99 0.85
CA LEU A 136 -23.68 -1.84 0.70
C LEU A 136 -23.35 -2.52 2.04
N ARG A 137 -23.53 -3.85 2.09
CA ARG A 137 -23.26 -4.68 3.26
C ARG A 137 -21.90 -5.37 3.13
N GLU A 138 -21.37 -5.83 4.25
CA GLU A 138 -20.08 -6.49 4.37
C GLU A 138 -19.92 -7.73 3.42
N GLY A 139 -21.01 -8.43 3.12
CA GLY A 139 -21.05 -9.58 2.22
C GLY A 139 -21.09 -9.25 0.73
N HIS A 140 -21.21 -7.98 0.35
CA HIS A 140 -21.22 -7.60 -1.08
C HIS A 140 -19.81 -7.64 -1.68
N ASN A 141 -19.70 -8.22 -2.87
CA ASN A 141 -18.47 -8.16 -3.65
C ASN A 141 -18.42 -6.86 -4.43
N LEU A 142 -17.76 -5.84 -3.87
CA LEU A 142 -17.69 -4.50 -4.44
C LEU A 142 -16.95 -4.47 -5.77
N GLU A 143 -15.88 -5.26 -5.93
CA GLU A 143 -15.14 -5.39 -7.17
C GLU A 143 -16.06 -5.93 -8.29
N LYS A 144 -16.81 -7.00 -8.02
CA LYS A 144 -17.74 -7.56 -9.00
C LYS A 144 -18.83 -6.57 -9.39
N MET A 145 -19.35 -5.78 -8.46
CA MET A 145 -20.31 -4.71 -8.71
C MET A 145 -19.70 -3.63 -9.63
N TYR A 146 -18.45 -3.24 -9.37
CA TYR A 146 -17.71 -2.30 -10.21
C TYR A 146 -17.55 -2.83 -11.64
N ILE A 147 -16.99 -4.03 -11.79
CA ILE A 147 -16.75 -4.66 -13.09
C ILE A 147 -18.07 -4.89 -13.88
N SER A 148 -19.19 -5.13 -13.19
CA SER A 148 -20.50 -5.29 -13.82
C SER A 148 -21.16 -3.97 -14.27
N GLY A 149 -20.50 -2.82 -14.05
CA GLY A 149 -20.98 -1.52 -14.46
C GLY A 149 -22.02 -0.87 -13.52
N GLU A 150 -22.21 -1.40 -12.31
CA GLU A 150 -23.19 -0.82 -11.37
C GLU A 150 -22.85 0.63 -11.00
N PHE A 151 -21.60 1.02 -11.12
CA PHE A 151 -21.11 2.35 -10.80
C PHE A 151 -20.75 3.20 -12.04
N GLU A 152 -20.99 2.70 -13.26
CA GLU A 152 -20.60 3.34 -14.54
C GLU A 152 -21.07 4.82 -14.65
N LYS A 153 -22.22 5.15 -14.06
CA LYS A 153 -22.74 6.53 -14.02
C LYS A 153 -21.80 7.52 -13.33
N TYR A 154 -20.90 7.04 -12.50
CA TYR A 154 -20.00 7.84 -11.64
C TYR A 154 -18.54 7.80 -12.12
N GLU A 155 -18.21 7.11 -13.22
CA GLU A 155 -16.87 7.02 -13.84
C GLU A 155 -16.56 8.18 -14.85
#